data_c18c694841f8012bff71a9f0b1009a7c
#
_entry.id   c18c694841f8012bff71a9f0b1009a7c
#
_cell.length_a   1.000
_cell.length_b   1.000
_cell.length_c   1.000
_cell.angle_alpha   90.00
_cell.angle_beta   90.00
_cell.angle_gamma   90.00
#
_symmetry.space_group_name_H-M   'P 1'
#
loop_
_entity.id
_entity.type
_entity.pdbx_description
1 polymer ?
#
loop_
_entity_poly.entity_id
_entity_poly.type
_entity_poly.pdbx_seq_one_letter_code
_entity_poly.pdbx_strand_id
1 'polypeptide(L)'
;MVPVPLQNPSRRTVLAEALALGLGTAIGPGAAFAAPASAASSAAAASLRIGNVTGLYAVEVSRVETPRDTADIVRALADWPGRVAIGGGRFSMGGQVAIAGGLHLDMRRMNRVLWLQAEERRVRVQAGITWRDLQDVLDPADLSVRTMQSFANFTVGGAVSVNAHGRYVGHGPVGNTVRALQLVLADGRVVEADLRQNAELFRAAIGGYGAIGVIAEVELDLDPNTKMERRIEPVPLAGYARWFAREVLADPASVMHNADLTPPAFDEPVAITWRRTDKPLTRPRRLVPRGQAYTAQRHALWAVTEVPLAGSMRAPATALVRRAKPAVAWRNHEASLDTASLEPASRSIATYALDEFFVPPRHLESFVREMAAILRRHRVAAVNVSIRHSPPDGVALLPWAPGEVFSLVLFYKQGVDAAAQRAVGAWTRELVEATLRHEGRWYLPYQLHATREQFERGYPEVARLRVLKARVDPRGRFGNAMWQTYL
;
A
#
# COMPACT_ATOMS: atom_id res chain seq x y z
N MET A 1 -11.62 5.07 46.87
CA MET A 1 -11.25 4.85 45.48
C MET A 1 -10.06 3.91 45.45
N VAL A 2 -10.28 2.66 45.12
CA VAL A 2 -9.25 1.61 45.04
C VAL A 2 -8.87 1.50 43.55
N PRO A 3 -7.59 1.55 43.14
CA PRO A 3 -7.21 1.40 41.77
C PRO A 3 -7.36 -0.07 41.30
N VAL A 4 -8.11 -0.27 40.22
CA VAL A 4 -8.24 -1.56 39.54
C VAL A 4 -6.94 -1.88 38.83
N PRO A 5 -6.28 -3.04 39.06
CA PRO A 5 -5.06 -3.38 38.38
C PRO A 5 -5.35 -3.74 36.88
N LEU A 6 -4.65 -3.06 35.98
CA LEU A 6 -4.61 -3.40 34.56
C LEU A 6 -3.97 -4.79 34.41
N GLN A 7 -4.76 -5.78 34.03
CA GLN A 7 -4.24 -7.10 33.71
C GLN A 7 -3.45 -7.02 32.38
N ASN A 8 -2.13 -7.20 32.47
CA ASN A 8 -1.26 -7.37 31.32
C ASN A 8 -1.60 -8.73 30.64
N PRO A 9 -1.88 -8.74 29.34
CA PRO A 9 -2.04 -10.00 28.60
C PRO A 9 -0.72 -10.78 28.60
N SER A 10 -0.81 -12.10 28.74
CA SER A 10 0.37 -12.96 28.83
C SER A 10 1.21 -12.92 27.54
N ARG A 11 2.53 -13.11 27.65
CA ARG A 11 3.45 -13.20 26.49
C ARG A 11 2.98 -14.17 25.40
N ARG A 12 2.25 -15.23 25.77
CA ARG A 12 1.66 -16.24 24.87
C ARG A 12 0.54 -15.66 24.00
N THR A 13 -0.30 -14.78 24.55
CA THR A 13 -1.40 -14.14 23.83
C THR A 13 -0.88 -13.19 22.75
N VAL A 14 0.20 -12.44 23.04
CA VAL A 14 0.84 -11.50 22.10
C VAL A 14 1.48 -12.22 20.92
N LEU A 15 2.17 -13.31 21.19
CA LEU A 15 2.81 -14.12 20.13
C LEU A 15 1.76 -14.76 19.21
N ALA A 16 0.67 -15.21 19.76
CA ALA A 16 -0.45 -15.81 19.02
C ALA A 16 -1.16 -14.78 18.12
N GLU A 17 -1.39 -13.56 18.61
CA GLU A 17 -1.98 -12.49 17.79
C GLU A 17 -1.06 -12.06 16.63
N ALA A 18 0.25 -11.96 16.87
CA ALA A 18 1.23 -11.63 15.82
C ALA A 18 1.33 -12.72 14.75
N LEU A 19 1.27 -14.00 15.15
CA LEU A 19 1.35 -15.15 14.24
C LEU A 19 0.08 -15.39 13.43
N ALA A 20 -1.10 -15.09 14.01
CA ALA A 20 -2.39 -15.36 13.38
C ALA A 20 -2.88 -14.26 12.42
N LEU A 21 -2.51 -13.01 12.67
CA LEU A 21 -3.07 -11.86 11.97
C LEU A 21 -2.10 -11.23 10.96
N GLY A 22 -0.90 -11.81 10.78
CA GLY A 22 0.08 -11.20 9.89
C GLY A 22 0.22 -9.70 10.14
N LEU A 23 0.33 -9.27 11.41
CA LEU A 23 0.58 -7.89 11.81
C LEU A 23 -0.57 -7.12 12.48
N GLY A 24 -0.29 -6.81 13.68
CA GLY A 24 -0.89 -5.68 14.40
C GLY A 24 -1.50 -6.03 15.72
N THR A 25 -0.73 -5.92 16.77
CA THR A 25 -1.09 -5.13 17.97
C THR A 25 0.01 -5.15 19.01
N ALA A 26 0.17 -4.00 19.63
CA ALA A 26 1.19 -3.63 20.58
C ALA A 26 1.04 -4.27 21.95
N ILE A 27 2.16 -4.50 22.65
CA ILE A 27 2.23 -4.44 24.11
C ILE A 27 3.63 -3.97 24.56
N GLY A 28 3.64 -2.93 25.35
CA GLY A 28 4.30 -2.34 26.45
C GLY A 28 5.79 -2.55 26.81
N PRO A 29 6.35 -1.74 27.72
CA PRO A 29 7.70 -1.22 27.63
C PRO A 29 8.76 -2.15 28.25
N GLY A 30 9.96 -2.16 27.70
CA GLY A 30 11.10 -2.85 28.27
C GLY A 30 12.42 -2.47 27.64
N ALA A 31 13.19 -1.69 28.40
CA ALA A 31 14.64 -1.50 28.40
C ALA A 31 15.35 -1.08 27.09
N ALA A 32 15.86 0.13 27.13
CA ALA A 32 16.81 0.70 26.17
C ALA A 32 18.17 -0.02 26.25
N PHE A 33 18.65 -0.52 25.11
CA PHE A 33 20.08 -0.78 24.88
C PHE A 33 20.60 0.21 23.85
N ALA A 34 21.65 0.95 24.25
CA ALA A 34 22.33 1.90 23.40
C ALA A 34 23.00 1.24 22.20
N ALA A 35 22.87 1.84 21.03
CA ALA A 35 23.58 1.46 19.81
C ALA A 35 24.98 2.04 19.82
N PRO A 36 26.02 1.34 19.32
CA PRO A 36 27.36 1.90 19.19
C PRO A 36 27.44 2.90 18.03
N ALA A 37 28.15 3.99 18.29
CA ALA A 37 28.46 5.02 17.32
C ALA A 37 29.29 4.47 16.15
N SER A 38 28.84 4.73 14.93
CA SER A 38 29.54 4.39 13.69
C SER A 38 30.59 5.45 13.37
N ALA A 39 31.82 4.99 13.11
CA ALA A 39 32.98 5.79 12.74
C ALA A 39 32.79 6.50 11.40
N ALA A 40 33.33 7.73 11.31
CA ALA A 40 33.39 8.55 10.11
C ALA A 40 34.20 7.87 9.01
N SER A 41 33.60 7.65 7.84
CA SER A 41 34.24 7.24 6.60
C SER A 41 34.36 8.41 5.65
N SER A 42 35.50 8.53 5.01
CA SER A 42 35.97 9.55 4.07
C SER A 42 34.94 9.98 3.03
N ALA A 43 34.86 11.29 2.77
CA ALA A 43 34.03 11.91 1.75
C ALA A 43 34.54 11.59 0.32
N ALA A 44 34.17 10.40 -0.19
CA ALA A 44 33.96 10.23 -1.61
C ALA A 44 32.59 10.88 -1.94
N ALA A 45 32.49 11.63 -3.05
CA ALA A 45 31.25 12.27 -3.48
C ALA A 45 30.11 11.23 -3.42
N ALA A 46 29.23 11.36 -2.44
CA ALA A 46 28.18 10.38 -2.19
C ALA A 46 27.30 10.35 -3.43
N SER A 47 27.33 9.25 -4.19
CA SER A 47 26.45 9.08 -5.33
C SER A 47 25.00 9.20 -4.83
N LEU A 48 24.22 10.08 -5.49
CA LEU A 48 22.84 10.34 -5.13
C LEU A 48 22.00 9.10 -5.51
N ARG A 49 21.86 8.15 -4.61
CA ARG A 49 21.13 6.91 -4.84
C ARG A 49 19.73 6.97 -4.24
N ILE A 50 18.74 6.73 -5.06
CA ILE A 50 17.34 6.63 -4.65
C ILE A 50 16.95 5.17 -4.56
N GLY A 51 16.84 4.68 -3.32
CA GLY A 51 16.35 3.33 -3.01
C GLY A 51 14.85 3.29 -2.73
N ASN A 52 14.34 2.09 -2.52
CA ASN A 52 12.96 1.82 -2.11
C ASN A 52 12.90 0.94 -0.86
N VAL A 53 11.68 0.67 -0.38
CA VAL A 53 11.41 -0.10 0.85
C VAL A 53 11.99 -1.51 0.83
N THR A 54 12.15 -2.17 -0.33
CA THR A 54 12.69 -3.54 -0.40
C THR A 54 14.20 -3.60 -0.33
N GLY A 55 14.89 -2.50 -0.67
CA GLY A 55 16.35 -2.49 -0.85
C GLY A 55 16.83 -3.19 -2.13
N LEU A 56 15.94 -3.74 -2.96
CA LEU A 56 16.31 -4.46 -4.19
C LEU A 56 16.66 -3.52 -5.36
N TYR A 57 16.13 -2.32 -5.35
CA TYR A 57 16.29 -1.34 -6.41
C TYR A 57 16.88 -0.06 -5.83
N ALA A 58 17.98 0.37 -6.38
CA ALA A 58 18.56 1.68 -6.13
C ALA A 58 18.99 2.27 -7.47
N VAL A 59 18.54 3.49 -7.74
CA VAL A 59 18.80 4.21 -8.98
C VAL A 59 19.71 5.40 -8.70
N GLU A 60 20.81 5.53 -9.43
CA GLU A 60 21.69 6.69 -9.33
C GLU A 60 21.07 7.87 -10.11
N VAL A 61 20.92 8.99 -9.43
CA VAL A 61 20.34 10.22 -9.99
C VAL A 61 21.38 11.34 -10.00
N SER A 62 21.24 12.30 -10.91
CA SER A 62 22.16 13.42 -11.00
C SER A 62 21.84 14.53 -9.99
N ARG A 63 20.58 14.68 -9.60
CA ARG A 63 20.12 15.75 -8.71
C ARG A 63 18.92 15.30 -7.88
N VAL A 64 18.82 15.80 -6.65
CA VAL A 64 17.65 15.68 -5.78
C VAL A 64 17.20 17.06 -5.38
N GLU A 65 15.91 17.35 -5.62
CA GLU A 65 15.25 18.56 -5.12
C GLU A 65 14.14 18.19 -4.14
N THR A 66 13.97 19.03 -3.13
CA THR A 66 12.98 18.81 -2.05
C THR A 66 12.04 20.02 -1.97
N PRO A 67 11.06 20.13 -2.89
CA PRO A 67 10.14 21.25 -2.94
C PRO A 67 9.32 21.36 -1.64
N ARG A 68 8.96 22.59 -1.27
CA ARG A 68 8.10 22.92 -0.13
C ARG A 68 6.74 23.48 -0.57
N ASP A 69 6.67 23.90 -1.82
CA ASP A 69 5.47 24.42 -2.45
C ASP A 69 5.50 24.21 -3.97
N THR A 70 4.43 24.59 -4.64
CA THR A 70 4.29 24.45 -6.09
C THR A 70 5.30 25.30 -6.86
N ALA A 71 5.68 26.47 -6.33
CA ALA A 71 6.67 27.34 -6.98
C ALA A 71 8.06 26.70 -6.98
N ASP A 72 8.43 25.97 -5.93
CA ASP A 72 9.68 25.20 -5.88
C ASP A 72 9.72 24.13 -6.98
N ILE A 73 8.59 23.45 -7.24
CA ILE A 73 8.50 22.46 -8.33
C ILE A 73 8.73 23.15 -9.67
N VAL A 74 8.06 24.27 -9.92
CA VAL A 74 8.20 25.03 -11.17
C VAL A 74 9.64 25.46 -11.39
N ARG A 75 10.31 26.00 -10.35
CA ARG A 75 11.73 26.37 -10.42
C ARG A 75 12.63 25.17 -10.71
N ALA A 76 12.45 24.06 -9.99
CA ALA A 76 13.23 22.85 -10.19
C ALA A 76 13.10 22.31 -11.64
N LEU A 77 11.91 22.40 -12.23
CA LEU A 77 11.67 22.03 -13.62
C LEU A 77 12.32 23.02 -14.59
N ALA A 78 12.30 24.31 -14.31
CA ALA A 78 12.95 25.31 -15.16
C ALA A 78 14.49 25.16 -15.17
N ASP A 79 15.07 24.90 -14.02
CA ASP A 79 16.51 24.77 -13.81
C ASP A 79 17.08 23.41 -14.27
N TRP A 80 16.23 22.44 -14.58
CA TRP A 80 16.64 21.09 -14.99
C TRP A 80 16.03 20.71 -16.34
N PRO A 81 16.80 20.70 -17.43
CA PRO A 81 16.26 20.37 -18.76
C PRO A 81 16.08 18.88 -19.02
N GLY A 82 16.66 18.02 -18.17
CA GLY A 82 16.68 16.56 -18.33
C GLY A 82 15.42 15.85 -17.83
N ARG A 83 15.53 14.53 -17.68
CA ARG A 83 14.46 13.69 -17.18
C ARG A 83 14.21 13.92 -15.70
N VAL A 84 12.95 13.76 -15.29
CA VAL A 84 12.47 14.01 -13.93
C VAL A 84 11.64 12.80 -13.44
N ALA A 85 11.96 12.32 -12.26
CA ALA A 85 11.14 11.32 -11.55
C ALA A 85 10.66 11.90 -10.21
N ILE A 86 9.48 11.44 -9.76
CA ILE A 86 8.80 11.98 -8.60
C ILE A 86 8.74 10.89 -7.52
N GLY A 87 9.12 11.21 -6.29
CA GLY A 87 9.05 10.28 -5.15
C GLY A 87 8.39 10.89 -3.94
N GLY A 88 7.52 10.09 -3.30
CA GLY A 88 6.98 10.34 -1.98
C GLY A 88 7.65 9.47 -0.92
N GLY A 89 6.89 8.60 -0.24
CA GLY A 89 7.40 7.68 0.78
C GLY A 89 8.32 6.56 0.26
N ARG A 90 8.45 6.39 -1.04
CA ARG A 90 9.31 5.37 -1.72
C ARG A 90 8.96 3.92 -1.39
N PHE A 91 7.66 3.64 -1.25
CA PHE A 91 7.15 2.30 -0.96
C PHE A 91 6.87 1.46 -2.22
N SER A 92 6.93 2.04 -3.41
CA SER A 92 6.91 1.27 -4.66
C SER A 92 8.17 0.43 -4.79
N MET A 93 8.05 -0.80 -5.35
CA MET A 93 9.10 -1.83 -5.24
C MET A 93 9.88 -2.08 -6.54
N GLY A 94 9.55 -1.37 -7.64
CA GLY A 94 10.11 -1.63 -8.98
C GLY A 94 10.75 -0.42 -9.66
N GLY A 95 11.18 0.61 -8.93
CA GLY A 95 11.85 1.77 -9.52
C GLY A 95 10.89 2.86 -10.06
N GLN A 96 9.63 2.86 -9.62
CA GLN A 96 8.61 3.83 -10.03
C GLN A 96 8.91 5.27 -9.58
N VAL A 97 9.90 5.48 -8.70
CA VAL A 97 10.21 6.78 -8.08
C VAL A 97 11.47 7.44 -8.59
N ALA A 98 12.24 6.80 -9.48
CA ALA A 98 13.55 7.30 -9.91
C ALA A 98 13.85 6.96 -11.37
N ILE A 99 14.73 7.75 -11.98
CA ILE A 99 15.25 7.54 -13.32
C ILE A 99 16.75 7.81 -13.34
N ALA A 100 17.53 6.91 -13.94
CA ALA A 100 18.98 7.01 -13.97
C ALA A 100 19.44 8.33 -14.63
N GLY A 101 20.36 9.01 -13.96
CA GLY A 101 20.91 10.31 -14.42
C GLY A 101 19.91 11.46 -14.40
N GLY A 102 18.70 11.27 -13.87
CA GLY A 102 17.64 12.28 -13.84
C GLY A 102 17.65 13.14 -12.58
N LEU A 103 16.70 14.08 -12.53
CA LEU A 103 16.30 14.81 -11.34
C LEU A 103 15.29 13.96 -10.56
N HIS A 104 15.51 13.78 -9.26
CA HIS A 104 14.53 13.21 -8.34
C HIS A 104 13.85 14.33 -7.53
N LEU A 105 12.54 14.48 -7.68
CA LEU A 105 11.74 15.38 -6.84
C LEU A 105 11.26 14.60 -5.59
N ASP A 106 11.84 14.91 -4.44
CA ASP A 106 11.43 14.34 -3.16
C ASP A 106 10.31 15.20 -2.55
N MET A 107 9.08 14.76 -2.72
CA MET A 107 7.88 15.52 -2.36
C MET A 107 7.61 15.60 -0.85
N ARG A 108 8.33 14.89 -0.01
CA ARG A 108 8.02 14.72 1.43
C ARG A 108 8.04 16.02 2.24
N ARG A 109 8.60 17.11 1.72
CA ARG A 109 8.53 18.43 2.36
C ARG A 109 7.29 19.25 1.99
N MET A 110 6.51 18.82 1.00
CA MET A 110 5.19 19.36 0.69
C MET A 110 4.14 18.66 1.56
N ASN A 111 4.12 18.95 2.86
CA ASN A 111 3.41 18.16 3.88
C ASN A 111 2.38 18.96 4.69
N ARG A 112 1.86 20.06 4.15
CA ARG A 112 0.86 20.89 4.84
C ARG A 112 -0.56 20.48 4.50
N VAL A 113 -1.45 20.59 5.48
CA VAL A 113 -2.89 20.71 5.26
C VAL A 113 -3.16 22.17 4.89
N LEU A 114 -3.77 22.40 3.73
CA LEU A 114 -4.03 23.76 3.22
C LEU A 114 -5.35 24.29 3.78
N TRP A 115 -6.37 23.44 3.82
CA TRP A 115 -7.63 23.72 4.48
C TRP A 115 -8.35 22.41 4.83
N LEU A 116 -9.24 22.50 5.86
CA LEU A 116 -10.15 21.44 6.27
C LEU A 116 -11.57 22.05 6.40
N GLN A 117 -12.50 21.54 5.61
CA GLN A 117 -13.94 21.85 5.69
C GLN A 117 -14.63 20.66 6.37
N ALA A 118 -14.68 20.69 7.70
CA ALA A 118 -15.09 19.56 8.51
C ALA A 118 -16.57 19.17 8.27
N GLU A 119 -17.47 20.16 8.18
CA GLU A 119 -18.89 19.94 7.93
C GLU A 119 -19.15 19.31 6.55
N GLU A 120 -18.38 19.74 5.54
CA GLU A 120 -18.46 19.22 4.18
C GLU A 120 -17.67 17.91 4.00
N ARG A 121 -16.91 17.52 5.03
CA ARG A 121 -16.02 16.36 5.03
C ARG A 121 -15.04 16.38 3.85
N ARG A 122 -14.38 17.51 3.68
CA ARG A 122 -13.38 17.71 2.63
C ARG A 122 -12.10 18.28 3.19
N VAL A 123 -10.98 17.92 2.60
CA VAL A 123 -9.65 18.43 2.94
C VAL A 123 -8.83 18.63 1.68
N ARG A 124 -8.04 19.72 1.63
CA ARG A 124 -7.00 19.91 0.62
C ARG A 124 -5.64 19.91 1.29
N VAL A 125 -4.74 19.13 0.71
CA VAL A 125 -3.41 18.87 1.26
C VAL A 125 -2.34 18.97 0.19
N GLN A 126 -1.11 19.27 0.61
CA GLN A 126 0.06 19.09 -0.23
C GLN A 126 0.38 17.59 -0.39
N ALA A 127 0.85 17.19 -1.57
CA ALA A 127 0.99 15.78 -1.97
C ALA A 127 1.97 14.95 -1.13
N GLY A 128 2.95 15.59 -0.50
CA GLY A 128 3.97 14.92 0.32
C GLY A 128 3.57 14.65 1.77
N ILE A 129 2.40 15.11 2.23
CA ILE A 129 1.88 14.78 3.56
C ILE A 129 1.64 13.26 3.66
N THR A 130 2.00 12.65 4.80
CA THR A 130 1.68 11.24 5.03
C THR A 130 0.23 11.09 5.51
N TRP A 131 -0.38 9.93 5.29
CA TRP A 131 -1.68 9.63 5.89
C TRP A 131 -1.68 9.81 7.41
N ARG A 132 -0.55 9.47 8.05
CA ARG A 132 -0.42 9.60 9.50
C ARG A 132 -0.41 11.07 9.95
N ASP A 133 0.28 11.96 9.24
CA ASP A 133 0.29 13.39 9.54
C ASP A 133 -1.07 14.04 9.28
N LEU A 134 -1.76 13.60 8.21
CA LEU A 134 -3.12 14.05 7.93
C LEU A 134 -4.09 13.60 9.03
N GLN A 135 -3.97 12.36 9.52
CA GLN A 135 -4.84 11.85 10.59
C GLN A 135 -4.69 12.60 11.91
N ASP A 136 -3.51 13.14 12.23
CA ASP A 136 -3.33 14.00 13.43
C ASP A 136 -4.17 15.29 13.35
N VAL A 137 -4.49 15.76 12.13
CA VAL A 137 -5.37 16.92 11.89
C VAL A 137 -6.84 16.50 11.84
N LEU A 138 -7.16 15.35 11.24
CA LEU A 138 -8.54 14.89 11.06
C LEU A 138 -9.15 14.34 12.36
N ASP A 139 -8.35 13.64 13.17
CA ASP A 139 -8.85 12.93 14.34
C ASP A 139 -9.50 13.84 15.40
N PRO A 140 -8.97 15.04 15.73
CA PRO A 140 -9.64 15.99 16.61
C PRO A 140 -10.99 16.50 16.11
N ALA A 141 -11.22 16.44 14.79
CA ALA A 141 -12.49 16.81 14.14
C ALA A 141 -13.46 15.63 13.97
N ASP A 142 -13.19 14.48 14.59
CA ASP A 142 -13.95 13.23 14.42
C ASP A 142 -14.06 12.76 12.98
N LEU A 143 -13.07 13.09 12.14
CA LEU A 143 -12.98 12.71 10.74
C LEU A 143 -11.90 11.65 10.50
N SER A 144 -12.07 10.94 9.41
CA SER A 144 -11.18 9.89 8.91
C SER A 144 -11.02 10.01 7.40
N VAL A 145 -9.90 9.53 6.85
CA VAL A 145 -9.78 9.34 5.40
C VAL A 145 -10.81 8.30 4.93
N ARG A 146 -11.38 8.50 3.73
CA ARG A 146 -12.38 7.59 3.18
C ARG A 146 -11.75 6.27 2.73
N THR A 147 -10.63 6.34 2.03
CA THR A 147 -9.83 5.19 1.58
C THR A 147 -8.35 5.52 1.65
N MET A 148 -7.55 4.56 2.10
CA MET A 148 -6.08 4.59 2.09
C MET A 148 -5.52 3.16 2.15
N GLN A 149 -4.22 3.01 1.96
CA GLN A 149 -3.53 1.74 2.19
C GLN A 149 -3.66 1.31 3.66
N SER A 150 -3.28 0.06 3.96
CA SER A 150 -3.34 -0.48 5.33
C SER A 150 -2.39 0.21 6.31
N PHE A 151 -1.37 0.92 5.83
CA PHE A 151 -0.36 1.60 6.65
C PHE A 151 -0.33 3.09 6.36
N ALA A 152 -0.07 3.89 7.40
CA ALA A 152 -0.20 5.34 7.34
C ALA A 152 1.08 6.10 6.94
N ASN A 153 2.17 5.39 6.66
CA ASN A 153 3.47 5.98 6.29
C ASN A 153 3.53 6.50 4.83
N PHE A 154 2.56 6.12 3.99
CA PHE A 154 2.53 6.53 2.59
C PHE A 154 2.15 8.01 2.47
N THR A 155 2.74 8.70 1.50
CA THR A 155 2.32 10.07 1.17
C THR A 155 1.03 10.06 0.36
N VAL A 156 0.19 11.07 0.57
CA VAL A 156 -1.10 11.22 -0.12
C VAL A 156 -0.92 11.26 -1.64
N GLY A 157 -0.03 12.11 -2.15
CA GLY A 157 0.24 12.18 -3.58
C GLY A 157 0.82 10.89 -4.16
N GLY A 158 1.67 10.18 -3.38
CA GLY A 158 2.15 8.85 -3.77
C GLY A 158 1.02 7.83 -3.86
N ALA A 159 0.10 7.84 -2.89
CA ALA A 159 -1.08 6.96 -2.89
C ALA A 159 -2.02 7.24 -4.09
N VAL A 160 -2.24 8.50 -4.42
CA VAL A 160 -3.01 8.91 -5.62
C VAL A 160 -2.28 8.52 -6.90
N SER A 161 -0.96 8.74 -6.95
CA SER A 161 -0.13 8.42 -8.12
C SER A 161 -0.13 6.93 -8.49
N VAL A 162 -0.27 6.04 -7.50
CA VAL A 162 -0.38 4.59 -7.73
C VAL A 162 -1.84 4.11 -7.69
N ASN A 163 -2.80 5.01 -7.48
CA ASN A 163 -4.22 4.73 -7.26
C ASN A 163 -4.42 3.63 -6.21
N ALA A 164 -3.91 3.89 -5.03
CA ALA A 164 -3.88 2.92 -3.94
C ALA A 164 -5.28 2.49 -3.48
N HIS A 165 -5.34 1.34 -2.84
CA HIS A 165 -6.55 0.86 -2.19
C HIS A 165 -6.24 0.30 -0.79
N GLY A 166 -7.29 -0.04 -0.05
CA GLY A 166 -7.19 -0.56 1.30
C GLY A 166 -8.18 -1.66 1.60
N ARG A 167 -8.71 -1.64 2.81
CA ARG A 167 -9.66 -2.63 3.35
C ARG A 167 -11.08 -2.08 3.46
N TYR A 168 -11.36 -0.91 2.90
CA TYR A 168 -12.61 -0.17 3.09
C TYR A 168 -13.71 -0.73 2.21
N VAL A 169 -14.78 -1.24 2.83
CA VAL A 169 -15.90 -1.88 2.13
C VAL A 169 -16.66 -0.86 1.29
N GLY A 170 -16.82 -1.14 0.00
CA GLY A 170 -17.64 -0.33 -0.91
C GLY A 170 -16.98 0.94 -1.47
N HIS A 171 -15.76 1.31 -1.04
CA HIS A 171 -15.13 2.59 -1.47
C HIS A 171 -14.19 2.47 -2.66
N GLY A 172 -13.56 1.32 -2.88
CA GLY A 172 -12.64 1.10 -3.99
C GLY A 172 -11.28 1.81 -3.83
N PRO A 173 -10.63 2.17 -4.96
CA PRO A 173 -9.35 2.86 -4.94
C PRO A 173 -9.45 4.30 -4.43
N VAL A 174 -8.28 4.83 -4.00
CA VAL A 174 -8.16 6.23 -3.53
C VAL A 174 -8.67 7.23 -4.56
N GLY A 175 -8.48 6.97 -5.84
CA GLY A 175 -8.95 7.81 -6.94
C GLY A 175 -10.45 8.13 -6.86
N ASN A 176 -11.28 7.19 -6.40
CA ASN A 176 -12.72 7.40 -6.20
C ASN A 176 -13.04 8.42 -5.09
N THR A 177 -12.06 8.81 -4.28
CA THR A 177 -12.20 9.77 -3.17
C THR A 177 -11.56 11.12 -3.47
N VAL A 178 -10.83 11.23 -4.59
CA VAL A 178 -10.16 12.46 -5.02
C VAL A 178 -11.16 13.35 -5.76
N ARG A 179 -11.27 14.60 -5.33
CA ARG A 179 -12.15 15.62 -5.96
C ARG A 179 -11.42 16.46 -6.98
N ALA A 180 -10.20 16.89 -6.61
CA ALA A 180 -9.38 17.75 -7.47
C ALA A 180 -7.90 17.53 -7.20
N LEU A 181 -7.08 17.85 -8.19
CA LEU A 181 -5.63 17.86 -8.14
C LEU A 181 -5.08 19.19 -8.64
N GLN A 182 -4.04 19.69 -8.00
CA GLN A 182 -3.16 20.66 -8.64
C GLN A 182 -1.98 19.91 -9.26
N LEU A 183 -1.74 20.12 -10.55
CA LEU A 183 -0.69 19.47 -11.32
C LEU A 183 0.30 20.50 -11.85
N VAL A 184 1.60 20.17 -11.80
CA VAL A 184 2.65 20.92 -12.53
C VAL A 184 3.07 20.08 -13.73
N LEU A 185 2.87 20.63 -14.92
CA LEU A 185 3.17 19.99 -16.21
C LEU A 185 4.64 20.12 -16.59
N ALA A 186 5.06 19.43 -17.66
CA ALA A 186 6.45 19.38 -18.11
C ALA A 186 7.01 20.76 -18.55
N ASP A 187 6.15 21.65 -18.98
CA ASP A 187 6.47 23.04 -19.36
C ASP A 187 6.43 24.02 -18.18
N GLY A 188 6.16 23.56 -16.96
CA GLY A 188 6.07 24.37 -15.76
C GLY A 188 4.69 24.99 -15.49
N ARG A 189 3.71 24.80 -16.38
CA ARG A 189 2.34 25.28 -16.14
C ARG A 189 1.71 24.55 -14.94
N VAL A 190 1.07 25.33 -14.09
CA VAL A 190 0.26 24.84 -12.96
C VAL A 190 -1.19 24.80 -13.39
N VAL A 191 -1.83 23.66 -13.25
CA VAL A 191 -3.22 23.45 -13.67
C VAL A 191 -4.04 22.80 -12.56
N GLU A 192 -5.27 23.27 -12.38
CA GLU A 192 -6.27 22.54 -11.59
C GLU A 192 -6.93 21.49 -12.50
N ALA A 193 -7.14 20.30 -11.95
CA ALA A 193 -7.72 19.17 -12.67
C ALA A 193 -8.73 18.42 -11.80
N ASP A 194 -9.92 18.19 -12.35
CA ASP A 194 -10.99 17.41 -11.76
C ASP A 194 -11.78 16.66 -12.86
N LEU A 195 -12.92 16.09 -12.54
CA LEU A 195 -13.76 15.39 -13.53
C LEU A 195 -14.44 16.31 -14.56
N ARG A 196 -14.44 17.64 -14.34
CA ARG A 196 -15.06 18.66 -15.20
C ARG A 196 -14.01 19.51 -15.93
N GLN A 197 -12.95 19.89 -15.20
CA GLN A 197 -11.85 20.73 -15.70
C GLN A 197 -10.59 19.89 -15.87
N ASN A 198 -9.97 19.90 -17.04
CA ASN A 198 -8.77 19.12 -17.35
C ASN A 198 -8.94 17.61 -17.02
N ALA A 199 -10.15 17.07 -17.28
CA ALA A 199 -10.57 15.73 -16.86
C ALA A 199 -9.64 14.62 -17.37
N GLU A 200 -9.05 14.76 -18.54
CA GLU A 200 -8.09 13.79 -19.09
C GLU A 200 -6.79 13.77 -18.29
N LEU A 201 -6.28 14.95 -17.88
CA LEU A 201 -5.11 15.07 -17.01
C LEU A 201 -5.39 14.50 -15.63
N PHE A 202 -6.57 14.79 -15.06
CA PHE A 202 -7.00 14.27 -13.78
C PHE A 202 -6.99 12.74 -13.78
N ARG A 203 -7.65 12.14 -14.79
CA ARG A 203 -7.72 10.67 -14.93
C ARG A 203 -6.36 10.03 -15.15
N ALA A 204 -5.46 10.70 -15.88
CA ALA A 204 -4.13 10.19 -16.18
C ALA A 204 -3.12 10.41 -15.06
N ALA A 205 -3.34 11.37 -14.15
CA ALA A 205 -2.50 11.57 -12.97
C ALA A 205 -2.78 10.53 -11.89
N ILE A 206 -4.06 10.13 -11.74
CA ILE A 206 -4.48 9.07 -10.82
C ILE A 206 -4.10 7.71 -11.40
N GLY A 207 -3.24 6.97 -10.69
CA GLY A 207 -2.69 5.71 -11.20
C GLY A 207 -1.72 5.88 -12.38
N GLY A 208 -1.21 7.10 -12.62
CA GLY A 208 -0.31 7.39 -13.74
C GLY A 208 1.18 7.35 -13.40
N TYR A 209 1.54 7.07 -12.15
CA TYR A 209 2.93 6.92 -11.71
C TYR A 209 3.85 8.06 -12.16
N GLY A 210 3.33 9.30 -12.16
CA GLY A 210 4.08 10.49 -12.55
C GLY A 210 4.38 10.62 -14.06
N ALA A 211 3.64 9.95 -14.93
CA ALA A 211 3.88 9.96 -16.37
C ALA A 211 3.66 11.33 -17.02
N ILE A 212 2.70 12.12 -16.53
CA ILE A 212 2.23 13.34 -17.22
C ILE A 212 2.51 14.65 -16.47
N GLY A 213 2.90 14.57 -15.20
CA GLY A 213 3.10 15.75 -14.36
C GLY A 213 3.32 15.43 -12.91
N VAL A 214 3.59 16.45 -12.11
CA VAL A 214 3.77 16.39 -10.66
C VAL A 214 2.44 16.69 -9.99
N ILE A 215 1.92 15.79 -9.16
CA ILE A 215 0.81 16.09 -8.26
C ILE A 215 1.36 16.95 -7.11
N ALA A 216 0.95 18.23 -7.06
CA ALA A 216 1.37 19.16 -6.03
C ALA A 216 0.40 19.18 -4.85
N GLU A 217 -0.91 19.20 -5.13
CA GLU A 217 -1.96 19.23 -4.12
C GLU A 217 -3.07 18.25 -4.47
N VAL A 218 -3.76 17.77 -3.43
CA VAL A 218 -4.87 16.81 -3.53
C VAL A 218 -6.03 17.27 -2.67
N GLU A 219 -7.23 17.33 -3.24
CA GLU A 219 -8.49 17.48 -2.51
C GLU A 219 -9.18 16.14 -2.36
N LEU A 220 -9.56 15.80 -1.12
CA LEU A 220 -10.08 14.49 -0.73
C LEU A 220 -11.42 14.59 -0.03
N ASP A 221 -12.29 13.62 -0.29
CA ASP A 221 -13.45 13.32 0.54
C ASP A 221 -13.03 12.58 1.80
N LEU A 222 -13.74 12.88 2.90
CA LEU A 222 -13.54 12.29 4.21
C LEU A 222 -14.78 11.53 4.67
N ASP A 223 -14.60 10.66 5.66
CA ASP A 223 -15.65 9.95 6.37
C ASP A 223 -15.59 10.27 7.88
N PRO A 224 -16.66 10.02 8.65
CA PRO A 224 -16.59 10.09 10.10
C PRO A 224 -15.64 9.05 10.68
N ASN A 225 -14.94 9.42 11.77
CA ASN A 225 -14.22 8.46 12.59
C ASN A 225 -15.22 7.74 13.51
N THR A 226 -15.45 6.45 13.25
CA THR A 226 -16.46 5.64 13.95
C THR A 226 -15.82 4.56 14.81
N LYS A 227 -16.53 4.14 15.86
CA LYS A 227 -16.19 2.93 16.60
C LYS A 227 -16.53 1.69 15.76
N MET A 228 -15.64 0.70 15.78
CA MET A 228 -15.78 -0.52 15.03
C MET A 228 -15.48 -1.73 15.89
N GLU A 229 -16.30 -2.79 15.77
CA GLU A 229 -16.07 -4.09 16.37
C GLU A 229 -15.48 -5.05 15.35
N ARG A 230 -14.43 -5.77 15.72
CA ARG A 230 -13.77 -6.78 14.91
C ARG A 230 -14.47 -8.12 15.05
N ARG A 231 -14.83 -8.74 13.93
CA ARG A 231 -15.26 -10.13 13.81
C ARG A 231 -14.21 -10.93 13.04
N ILE A 232 -13.96 -12.16 13.49
CA ILE A 232 -13.00 -13.07 12.86
C ILE A 232 -13.69 -14.43 12.70
N GLU A 233 -13.75 -14.91 11.46
CA GLU A 233 -14.36 -16.19 11.16
C GLU A 233 -13.67 -16.88 9.97
N PRO A 234 -13.52 -18.22 9.99
CA PRO A 234 -13.08 -18.96 8.81
C PRO A 234 -14.24 -19.04 7.83
N VAL A 235 -13.92 -18.90 6.56
CA VAL A 235 -14.89 -19.04 5.47
C VAL A 235 -14.27 -19.95 4.43
N PRO A 236 -14.92 -21.04 3.99
CA PRO A 236 -14.38 -21.86 2.91
C PRO A 236 -14.15 -21.03 1.64
N LEU A 237 -13.01 -21.24 0.96
CA LEU A 237 -12.71 -20.56 -0.31
C LEU A 237 -13.83 -20.83 -1.33
N ALA A 238 -14.33 -22.06 -1.37
CA ALA A 238 -15.50 -22.40 -2.16
C ALA A 238 -16.72 -21.62 -1.65
N GLY A 239 -17.19 -20.70 -2.49
CA GLY A 239 -18.32 -19.82 -2.16
C GLY A 239 -17.99 -18.55 -1.38
N TYR A 240 -16.69 -18.26 -1.11
CA TYR A 240 -16.28 -17.06 -0.39
C TYR A 240 -16.84 -15.75 -1.03
N ALA A 241 -16.81 -15.63 -2.35
CA ALA A 241 -17.34 -14.44 -3.03
C ALA A 241 -18.84 -14.22 -2.75
N ARG A 242 -19.64 -15.28 -2.73
CA ARG A 242 -21.08 -15.20 -2.41
C ARG A 242 -21.33 -14.88 -0.93
N TRP A 243 -20.53 -15.48 -0.04
CA TRP A 243 -20.56 -15.17 1.39
C TRP A 243 -20.22 -13.71 1.62
N PHE A 244 -19.13 -13.19 1.02
CA PHE A 244 -18.72 -11.79 1.12
C PHE A 244 -19.82 -10.83 0.65
N ALA A 245 -20.44 -11.10 -0.50
CA ALA A 245 -21.51 -10.25 -1.03
C ALA A 245 -22.69 -10.15 -0.08
N ARG A 246 -23.07 -11.27 0.58
CA ARG A 246 -24.22 -11.34 1.47
C ARG A 246 -23.89 -10.82 2.88
N GLU A 247 -22.77 -11.22 3.48
CA GLU A 247 -22.48 -10.99 4.91
C GLU A 247 -21.65 -9.72 5.15
N VAL A 248 -20.94 -9.23 4.13
CA VAL A 248 -20.04 -8.07 4.27
C VAL A 248 -20.49 -6.89 3.42
N LEU A 249 -20.65 -7.09 2.11
CA LEU A 249 -20.95 -6.00 1.19
C LEU A 249 -22.40 -5.49 1.35
N ALA A 250 -23.36 -6.38 1.57
CA ALA A 250 -24.76 -6.03 1.79
C ALA A 250 -25.04 -5.46 3.20
N ASP A 251 -24.10 -5.58 4.14
CA ASP A 251 -24.25 -5.07 5.49
C ASP A 251 -23.78 -3.61 5.60
N PRO A 252 -24.69 -2.63 5.81
CA PRO A 252 -24.33 -1.22 5.89
C PRO A 252 -23.46 -0.87 7.11
N ALA A 253 -23.34 -1.75 8.09
CA ALA A 253 -22.45 -1.58 9.23
C ALA A 253 -21.00 -1.94 8.92
N SER A 254 -20.74 -2.71 7.86
CA SER A 254 -19.38 -3.09 7.46
C SER A 254 -18.56 -1.86 7.04
N VAL A 255 -17.37 -1.69 7.63
CA VAL A 255 -16.48 -0.55 7.38
C VAL A 255 -15.18 -1.00 6.72
N MET A 256 -14.55 -2.03 7.28
CA MET A 256 -13.31 -2.59 6.73
C MET A 256 -13.41 -4.11 6.68
N HIS A 257 -12.80 -4.69 5.65
CA HIS A 257 -12.73 -6.13 5.49
C HIS A 257 -11.45 -6.57 4.81
N ASN A 258 -10.88 -7.66 5.28
CA ASN A 258 -9.90 -8.47 4.57
C ASN A 258 -10.06 -9.93 5.01
N ALA A 259 -9.50 -10.85 4.23
CA ALA A 259 -9.36 -12.23 4.66
C ALA A 259 -7.95 -12.71 4.35
N ASP A 260 -7.41 -13.57 5.21
CA ASP A 260 -6.05 -14.04 5.10
C ASP A 260 -6.02 -15.52 4.73
N LEU A 261 -5.36 -15.82 3.61
CA LEU A 261 -5.07 -17.18 3.15
C LEU A 261 -3.69 -17.59 3.64
N THR A 262 -3.63 -18.75 4.28
CA THR A 262 -2.39 -19.27 4.87
C THR A 262 -1.71 -20.30 3.96
N PRO A 263 -0.40 -20.16 3.67
CA PRO A 263 0.36 -21.20 3.00
C PRO A 263 0.43 -22.50 3.84
N PRO A 264 0.63 -23.67 3.20
CA PRO A 264 0.71 -23.90 1.76
C PRO A 264 -0.64 -24.21 1.11
N ALA A 265 -1.72 -24.39 1.89
CA ALA A 265 -3.01 -24.86 1.40
C ALA A 265 -3.78 -23.76 0.66
N PHE A 266 -3.87 -22.57 1.22
CA PHE A 266 -4.63 -21.44 0.67
C PHE A 266 -6.12 -21.75 0.42
N ASP A 267 -6.75 -22.58 1.26
CA ASP A 267 -8.09 -23.14 1.03
C ASP A 267 -9.16 -22.63 1.99
N GLU A 268 -8.77 -22.14 3.18
CA GLU A 268 -9.68 -21.59 4.18
C GLU A 268 -9.31 -20.15 4.53
N PRO A 269 -9.86 -19.14 3.83
CA PRO A 269 -9.71 -17.74 4.21
C PRO A 269 -10.20 -17.48 5.65
N VAL A 270 -9.39 -16.78 6.43
CA VAL A 270 -9.81 -16.25 7.73
C VAL A 270 -10.28 -14.82 7.53
N ALA A 271 -11.59 -14.62 7.49
CA ALA A 271 -12.23 -13.34 7.30
C ALA A 271 -12.13 -12.46 8.55
N ILE A 272 -11.75 -11.21 8.36
CA ILE A 272 -11.62 -10.19 9.40
C ILE A 272 -12.47 -8.99 8.97
N THR A 273 -13.63 -8.83 9.63
CA THR A 273 -14.57 -7.75 9.31
C THR A 273 -14.68 -6.79 10.50
N TRP A 274 -14.51 -5.51 10.23
CA TRP A 274 -14.76 -4.44 11.17
C TRP A 274 -16.10 -3.79 10.86
N ARG A 275 -17.02 -3.80 11.85
CA ARG A 275 -18.39 -3.28 11.73
C ARG A 275 -18.61 -2.13 12.69
N ARG A 276 -19.35 -1.10 12.29
CA ARG A 276 -19.77 -0.02 13.19
C ARG A 276 -20.50 -0.59 14.40
N THR A 277 -20.25 0.00 15.57
CA THR A 277 -20.82 -0.46 16.84
C THR A 277 -20.91 0.68 17.86
N ASP A 278 -21.86 0.58 18.77
CA ASP A 278 -21.98 1.47 19.93
C ASP A 278 -21.36 0.86 21.19
N LYS A 279 -20.83 -0.35 21.13
CA LYS A 279 -20.19 -1.05 22.25
C LYS A 279 -19.04 -0.22 22.86
N PRO A 280 -18.74 -0.42 24.16
CA PRO A 280 -17.59 0.21 24.78
C PRO A 280 -16.28 -0.18 24.12
N LEU A 281 -15.36 0.78 23.99
CA LEU A 281 -14.03 0.55 23.45
C LEU A 281 -13.23 -0.43 24.30
N THR A 282 -12.62 -1.43 23.67
CA THR A 282 -11.60 -2.29 24.28
C THR A 282 -10.19 -1.77 23.99
N ARG A 283 -10.06 -0.92 22.93
CA ARG A 283 -8.85 -0.19 22.55
C ARG A 283 -9.20 1.30 22.51
N PRO A 284 -8.98 2.06 23.61
CA PRO A 284 -9.45 3.44 23.70
C PRO A 284 -8.64 4.44 22.88
N ARG A 285 -7.41 4.10 22.49
CA ARG A 285 -6.56 5.01 21.70
C ARG A 285 -7.17 5.24 20.32
N ARG A 286 -7.26 6.50 19.93
CA ARG A 286 -7.81 6.91 18.63
C ARG A 286 -6.83 6.68 17.48
N LEU A 287 -5.53 6.81 17.73
CA LEU A 287 -4.44 6.61 16.81
C LEU A 287 -3.38 5.69 17.42
N VAL A 288 -2.63 4.96 16.59
CA VAL A 288 -1.45 4.23 17.02
C VAL A 288 -0.37 5.23 17.43
N PRO A 289 0.31 5.04 18.59
CA PRO A 289 1.37 5.95 19.03
C PRO A 289 2.52 6.01 18.00
N ARG A 290 3.05 7.22 17.75
CA ARG A 290 4.26 7.39 16.94
C ARG A 290 5.47 6.77 17.64
N GLY A 291 6.40 6.24 16.84
CA GLY A 291 7.65 5.67 17.36
C GLY A 291 7.47 4.38 18.15
N GLN A 292 6.34 3.68 18.00
CA GLN A 292 6.13 2.40 18.65
C GLN A 292 7.16 1.37 18.15
N ALA A 293 7.76 0.63 19.11
CA ALA A 293 8.66 -0.46 18.80
C ALA A 293 7.86 -1.72 18.39
N TYR A 294 8.25 -2.34 17.26
CA TYR A 294 7.62 -3.55 16.71
C TYR A 294 8.53 -4.78 16.83
N THR A 295 9.39 -4.83 17.84
CA THR A 295 10.39 -5.90 18.01
C THR A 295 9.76 -7.29 18.06
N ALA A 296 8.66 -7.45 18.80
CA ALA A 296 7.98 -8.75 18.91
C ALA A 296 7.38 -9.19 17.57
N GLN A 297 6.78 -8.28 16.81
CA GLN A 297 6.21 -8.56 15.49
C GLN A 297 7.30 -8.95 14.49
N ARG A 298 8.42 -8.22 14.47
CA ARG A 298 9.59 -8.53 13.63
C ARG A 298 10.18 -9.90 13.96
N HIS A 299 10.31 -10.25 15.23
CA HIS A 299 10.76 -11.59 15.64
C HIS A 299 9.78 -12.69 15.27
N ALA A 300 8.47 -12.43 15.39
CA ALA A 300 7.44 -13.37 14.96
C ALA A 300 7.47 -13.60 13.44
N LEU A 301 7.62 -12.54 12.64
CA LEU A 301 7.77 -12.63 11.20
C LEU A 301 9.04 -13.42 10.82
N TRP A 302 10.17 -13.11 11.45
CA TRP A 302 11.42 -13.85 11.27
C TRP A 302 11.24 -15.33 11.62
N ALA A 303 10.66 -15.66 12.77
CA ALA A 303 10.47 -17.04 13.20
C ALA A 303 9.60 -17.84 12.20
N VAL A 304 8.52 -17.25 11.68
CA VAL A 304 7.64 -17.89 10.69
C VAL A 304 8.35 -18.22 9.38
N THR A 305 9.38 -17.43 9.01
CA THR A 305 10.09 -17.60 7.72
C THR A 305 11.40 -18.37 7.84
N GLU A 306 12.03 -18.42 9.02
CA GLU A 306 13.36 -19.01 9.20
C GLU A 306 13.36 -20.30 10.01
N VAL A 307 12.40 -20.45 10.96
CA VAL A 307 12.41 -21.61 11.85
C VAL A 307 11.64 -22.77 11.19
N PRO A 308 12.29 -23.93 10.98
CA PRO A 308 11.60 -25.12 10.49
C PRO A 308 10.38 -25.45 11.35
N LEU A 309 9.27 -25.80 10.72
CA LEU A 309 7.99 -26.12 11.37
C LEU A 309 7.27 -24.95 12.07
N ALA A 310 7.84 -23.74 12.17
CA ALA A 310 7.11 -22.60 12.75
C ALA A 310 5.83 -22.25 11.97
N GLY A 311 5.80 -22.58 10.68
CA GLY A 311 4.59 -22.50 9.85
C GLY A 311 3.43 -23.35 10.36
N SER A 312 3.69 -24.51 10.97
CA SER A 312 2.65 -25.39 11.52
C SER A 312 1.98 -24.84 12.80
N MET A 313 2.62 -23.86 13.46
CA MET A 313 2.03 -23.18 14.63
C MET A 313 1.00 -22.11 14.27
N ARG A 314 0.83 -21.80 12.97
CA ARG A 314 -0.14 -20.79 12.52
C ARG A 314 -1.58 -21.17 12.84
N ALA A 315 -1.97 -22.41 12.58
CA ALA A 315 -3.34 -22.89 12.87
C ALA A 315 -3.72 -22.79 14.35
N PRO A 316 -2.91 -23.29 15.32
CA PRO A 316 -3.21 -23.12 16.74
C PRO A 316 -3.18 -21.63 17.17
N ALA A 317 -2.32 -20.79 16.59
CA ALA A 317 -2.30 -19.35 16.86
C ALA A 317 -3.60 -18.67 16.37
N THR A 318 -4.06 -18.99 15.17
CA THR A 318 -5.34 -18.50 14.63
C THR A 318 -6.51 -18.94 15.52
N ALA A 319 -6.53 -20.20 15.98
CA ALA A 319 -7.58 -20.70 16.87
C ALA A 319 -7.62 -19.95 18.22
N LEU A 320 -6.45 -19.53 18.75
CA LEU A 320 -6.38 -18.73 19.98
C LEU A 320 -6.95 -17.33 19.78
N VAL A 321 -6.63 -16.68 18.65
CA VAL A 321 -7.16 -15.34 18.31
C VAL A 321 -8.67 -15.37 18.12
N ARG A 322 -9.21 -16.42 17.52
CA ARG A 322 -10.67 -16.65 17.36
C ARG A 322 -11.41 -16.73 18.68
N ARG A 323 -10.76 -17.25 19.74
CA ARG A 323 -11.31 -17.33 21.11
C ARG A 323 -11.16 -16.02 21.91
N ALA A 324 -10.36 -15.08 21.42
CA ALA A 324 -10.19 -13.79 22.09
C ALA A 324 -11.49 -12.96 22.03
N LYS A 325 -11.72 -12.12 23.06
CA LYS A 325 -12.85 -11.19 23.04
C LYS A 325 -12.78 -10.28 21.83
N PRO A 326 -13.92 -9.94 21.21
CA PRO A 326 -13.95 -9.01 20.09
C PRO A 326 -13.25 -7.69 20.43
N ALA A 327 -12.39 -7.21 19.55
CA ALA A 327 -11.78 -5.89 19.73
C ALA A 327 -12.76 -4.81 19.26
N VAL A 328 -12.92 -3.77 20.06
CA VAL A 328 -13.65 -2.55 19.69
C VAL A 328 -12.65 -1.39 19.69
N ALA A 329 -12.46 -0.76 18.53
CA ALA A 329 -11.49 0.30 18.31
C ALA A 329 -12.07 1.41 17.43
N TRP A 330 -11.38 2.55 17.37
CA TRP A 330 -11.67 3.61 16.43
C TRP A 330 -11.21 3.27 15.01
N ARG A 331 -11.91 3.76 13.99
CA ARG A 331 -11.52 3.63 12.58
C ARG A 331 -10.11 4.20 12.36
N ASN A 332 -9.81 5.36 12.92
CA ASN A 332 -8.50 5.99 12.81
C ASN A 332 -7.40 5.17 13.48
N HIS A 333 -7.69 4.40 14.53
CA HIS A 333 -6.71 3.48 15.10
C HIS A 333 -6.26 2.44 14.07
N GLU A 334 -7.21 1.80 13.40
CA GLU A 334 -6.91 0.80 12.35
C GLU A 334 -6.32 1.43 11.08
N ALA A 335 -6.60 2.70 10.81
CA ALA A 335 -6.06 3.46 9.70
C ALA A 335 -4.68 4.08 9.98
N SER A 336 -4.14 4.00 11.21
CA SER A 336 -2.85 4.58 11.62
C SER A 336 -1.73 3.56 11.86
N LEU A 337 -1.87 2.34 11.33
CA LEU A 337 -0.84 1.29 11.43
C LEU A 337 0.46 1.71 10.73
N ASP A 338 1.60 1.22 11.26
CA ASP A 338 2.94 1.56 10.79
C ASP A 338 3.59 0.37 10.04
N THR A 339 4.18 0.65 8.87
CA THR A 339 4.93 -0.33 8.05
C THR A 339 6.12 -0.94 8.78
N ALA A 340 6.67 -0.25 9.78
CA ALA A 340 7.80 -0.74 10.57
C ALA A 340 7.56 -2.12 11.21
N SER A 341 6.29 -2.50 11.38
CA SER A 341 5.91 -3.84 11.83
C SER A 341 6.26 -4.96 10.83
N LEU A 342 6.38 -4.64 9.53
CA LEU A 342 6.68 -5.56 8.42
C LEU A 342 8.14 -5.57 8.00
N GLU A 343 8.94 -4.61 8.46
CA GLU A 343 10.30 -4.45 8.00
C GLU A 343 11.25 -5.44 8.67
N PRO A 344 12.11 -6.14 7.91
CA PRO A 344 13.12 -7.02 8.50
C PRO A 344 14.19 -6.19 9.22
N ALA A 345 14.90 -6.83 10.17
CA ALA A 345 16.03 -6.20 10.87
C ALA A 345 17.22 -5.93 9.93
N SER A 346 17.40 -6.74 8.88
CA SER A 346 18.44 -6.61 7.85
C SER A 346 17.92 -7.07 6.50
N ARG A 347 18.40 -6.46 5.42
CA ARG A 347 18.14 -6.85 4.02
C ARG A 347 19.42 -7.33 3.29
N SER A 348 20.44 -7.74 4.01
CA SER A 348 21.72 -8.13 3.39
C SER A 348 21.65 -9.45 2.62
N ILE A 349 20.82 -10.39 3.04
CA ILE A 349 20.69 -11.72 2.44
C ILE A 349 19.29 -11.91 1.81
N ALA A 350 18.26 -11.41 2.48
CA ALA A 350 16.87 -11.56 2.05
C ALA A 350 16.07 -10.31 2.40
N THR A 351 14.97 -10.11 1.68
CA THR A 351 14.01 -9.04 1.94
C THR A 351 12.58 -9.58 1.81
N TYR A 352 11.63 -8.79 2.29
CA TYR A 352 10.22 -9.06 2.07
C TYR A 352 9.69 -8.15 0.96
N ALA A 353 8.84 -8.73 0.13
CA ALA A 353 8.21 -8.03 -0.99
C ALA A 353 6.73 -8.40 -1.09
N LEU A 354 6.03 -7.61 -1.88
CA LEU A 354 4.63 -7.83 -2.20
C LEU A 354 4.48 -8.01 -3.71
N ASP A 355 3.49 -8.81 -4.07
CA ASP A 355 2.86 -8.81 -5.39
C ASP A 355 1.34 -8.82 -5.19
N GLU A 356 0.59 -8.35 -6.16
CA GLU A 356 -0.85 -8.25 -6.01
C GLU A 356 -1.56 -8.45 -7.34
N PHE A 357 -2.61 -9.28 -7.29
CA PHE A 357 -3.37 -9.71 -8.44
C PHE A 357 -4.85 -9.43 -8.20
N PHE A 358 -5.54 -8.92 -9.19
CA PHE A 358 -6.95 -8.57 -9.16
C PHE A 358 -7.74 -9.47 -10.08
N VAL A 359 -8.76 -10.13 -9.59
CA VAL A 359 -9.60 -11.00 -10.42
C VAL A 359 -11.09 -10.74 -10.14
N PRO A 360 -11.95 -10.84 -11.15
CA PRO A 360 -13.39 -10.77 -10.96
C PRO A 360 -13.89 -11.80 -9.94
N PRO A 361 -14.97 -11.50 -9.17
CA PRO A 361 -15.49 -12.41 -8.14
C PRO A 361 -15.75 -13.84 -8.61
N ARG A 362 -16.19 -14.01 -9.86
CA ARG A 362 -16.44 -15.34 -10.47
C ARG A 362 -15.19 -16.19 -10.62
N HIS A 363 -14.02 -15.58 -10.67
CA HIS A 363 -12.74 -16.25 -10.86
C HIS A 363 -11.91 -16.39 -9.58
N LEU A 364 -12.38 -15.88 -8.43
CA LEU A 364 -11.60 -15.88 -7.19
C LEU A 364 -11.12 -17.30 -6.81
N GLU A 365 -12.01 -18.28 -6.76
CA GLU A 365 -11.67 -19.64 -6.33
C GLU A 365 -10.70 -20.32 -7.30
N SER A 366 -10.97 -20.26 -8.60
CA SER A 366 -10.12 -20.89 -9.63
C SER A 366 -8.74 -20.26 -9.65
N PHE A 367 -8.67 -18.92 -9.57
CA PHE A 367 -7.39 -18.22 -9.52
C PHE A 367 -6.57 -18.54 -8.27
N VAL A 368 -7.19 -18.58 -7.08
CA VAL A 368 -6.48 -18.94 -5.84
C VAL A 368 -5.90 -20.35 -5.93
N ARG A 369 -6.64 -21.31 -6.49
CA ARG A 369 -6.15 -22.69 -6.70
C ARG A 369 -4.95 -22.73 -7.64
N GLU A 370 -5.00 -21.98 -8.75
CA GLU A 370 -3.90 -21.89 -9.71
C GLU A 370 -2.69 -21.17 -9.10
N MET A 371 -2.90 -20.03 -8.43
CA MET A 371 -1.86 -19.30 -7.69
C MET A 371 -1.16 -20.22 -6.69
N ALA A 372 -1.91 -20.96 -5.87
CA ALA A 372 -1.35 -21.90 -4.91
C ALA A 372 -0.50 -23.00 -5.57
N ALA A 373 -0.91 -23.50 -6.75
CA ALA A 373 -0.16 -24.50 -7.49
C ALA A 373 1.17 -23.91 -8.03
N ILE A 374 1.14 -22.68 -8.56
CA ILE A 374 2.33 -21.97 -9.04
C ILE A 374 3.29 -21.73 -7.88
N LEU A 375 2.82 -21.16 -6.75
CA LEU A 375 3.64 -20.87 -5.58
C LEU A 375 4.31 -22.14 -5.00
N ARG A 376 3.59 -23.26 -4.95
CA ARG A 376 4.14 -24.54 -4.49
C ARG A 376 5.19 -25.09 -5.45
N ARG A 377 4.93 -25.08 -6.78
CA ARG A 377 5.86 -25.57 -7.81
C ARG A 377 7.19 -24.82 -7.78
N HIS A 378 7.13 -23.50 -7.61
CA HIS A 378 8.31 -22.65 -7.50
C HIS A 378 8.90 -22.55 -6.09
N ARG A 379 8.31 -23.27 -5.09
CA ARG A 379 8.73 -23.25 -3.69
C ARG A 379 8.85 -21.81 -3.14
N VAL A 380 7.89 -20.95 -3.50
CA VAL A 380 7.88 -19.55 -3.07
C VAL A 380 7.69 -19.49 -1.56
N ALA A 381 8.56 -18.74 -0.87
CA ALA A 381 8.46 -18.49 0.56
C ALA A 381 7.34 -17.48 0.87
N ALA A 382 6.10 -17.88 0.55
CA ALA A 382 4.91 -17.07 0.83
C ALA A 382 4.68 -16.98 2.34
N VAL A 383 4.47 -15.77 2.84
CA VAL A 383 4.15 -15.50 4.24
C VAL A 383 2.63 -15.51 4.44
N ASN A 384 1.92 -14.82 3.57
CA ASN A 384 0.47 -14.65 3.61
C ASN A 384 -0.06 -14.22 2.24
N VAL A 385 -1.34 -14.47 1.98
CA VAL A 385 -2.09 -13.81 0.90
C VAL A 385 -3.33 -13.16 1.52
N SER A 386 -3.43 -11.83 1.42
CA SER A 386 -4.60 -11.11 1.94
C SER A 386 -5.60 -10.88 0.81
N ILE A 387 -6.83 -11.36 1.00
CA ILE A 387 -7.95 -11.09 0.10
C ILE A 387 -8.59 -9.76 0.51
N ARG A 388 -8.80 -8.88 -0.47
CA ARG A 388 -9.56 -7.64 -0.31
C ARG A 388 -10.55 -7.52 -1.46
N HIS A 389 -11.50 -6.62 -1.32
CA HIS A 389 -12.52 -6.35 -2.35
C HIS A 389 -12.45 -4.91 -2.80
N SER A 390 -12.70 -4.69 -4.08
CA SER A 390 -12.89 -3.35 -4.64
C SER A 390 -14.04 -3.32 -5.63
N PRO A 391 -14.95 -2.33 -5.52
CA PRO A 391 -15.82 -1.97 -6.62
C PRO A 391 -14.98 -1.42 -7.78
N PRO A 392 -15.58 -1.16 -8.95
CA PRO A 392 -14.89 -0.60 -10.11
C PRO A 392 -14.16 0.71 -9.81
N ASP A 393 -13.01 0.90 -10.43
CA ASP A 393 -12.34 2.18 -10.56
C ASP A 393 -13.03 3.00 -11.65
N GLY A 394 -13.82 3.99 -11.26
CA GLY A 394 -14.54 4.87 -12.17
C GLY A 394 -13.73 6.07 -12.66
N VAL A 395 -12.48 6.24 -12.20
CA VAL A 395 -11.74 7.49 -12.35
C VAL A 395 -10.46 7.35 -13.17
N ALA A 396 -9.54 6.44 -12.81
CA ALA A 396 -8.22 6.38 -13.40
C ALA A 396 -8.24 6.06 -14.91
N LEU A 397 -7.27 6.59 -15.65
CA LEU A 397 -7.06 6.23 -17.05
C LEU A 397 -6.51 4.80 -17.19
N LEU A 398 -5.70 4.35 -16.24
CA LEU A 398 -5.15 2.99 -16.16
C LEU A 398 -5.78 2.26 -14.96
N PRO A 399 -7.04 1.85 -15.01
CA PRO A 399 -7.71 1.23 -13.89
C PRO A 399 -7.16 -0.18 -13.66
N TRP A 400 -6.74 -0.49 -12.43
CA TRP A 400 -6.42 -1.88 -12.06
C TRP A 400 -7.69 -2.70 -11.74
N ALA A 401 -8.83 -2.03 -11.49
CA ALA A 401 -10.16 -2.60 -11.28
C ALA A 401 -11.15 -2.07 -12.33
N PRO A 402 -11.10 -2.51 -13.59
CA PRO A 402 -12.05 -2.05 -14.61
C PRO A 402 -13.49 -2.50 -14.33
N GLY A 403 -13.67 -3.50 -13.49
CA GLY A 403 -14.90 -4.02 -12.92
C GLY A 403 -14.73 -4.32 -11.45
N GLU A 404 -15.73 -4.94 -10.82
CA GLU A 404 -15.63 -5.45 -9.45
C GLU A 404 -14.58 -6.56 -9.37
N VAL A 405 -13.69 -6.49 -8.37
CA VAL A 405 -12.58 -7.45 -8.21
C VAL A 405 -12.36 -7.83 -6.76
N PHE A 406 -11.80 -9.03 -6.57
CA PHE A 406 -11.02 -9.36 -5.39
C PHE A 406 -9.54 -9.15 -5.69
N SER A 407 -8.85 -8.51 -4.74
CA SER A 407 -7.40 -8.35 -4.71
C SER A 407 -6.78 -9.45 -3.88
N LEU A 408 -5.70 -10.05 -4.36
CA LEU A 408 -4.90 -11.04 -3.67
C LEU A 408 -3.50 -10.47 -3.44
N VAL A 409 -3.28 -9.93 -2.24
CA VAL A 409 -2.00 -9.32 -1.83
C VAL A 409 -1.10 -10.42 -1.32
N LEU A 410 -0.17 -10.88 -2.14
CA LEU A 410 0.83 -11.88 -1.79
C LEU A 410 2.01 -11.21 -1.07
N PHE A 411 2.24 -11.56 0.19
CA PHE A 411 3.41 -11.17 0.96
C PHE A 411 4.38 -12.35 1.00
N TYR A 412 5.62 -12.12 0.55
CA TYR A 412 6.62 -13.19 0.41
C TYR A 412 8.03 -12.71 0.75
N LYS A 413 8.91 -13.67 1.04
CA LYS A 413 10.32 -13.46 1.27
C LYS A 413 11.11 -13.89 0.03
N GLN A 414 12.13 -13.11 -0.34
CA GLN A 414 13.06 -13.45 -1.41
C GLN A 414 14.51 -13.14 -1.03
N GLY A 415 15.46 -13.85 -1.66
CA GLY A 415 16.89 -13.48 -1.65
C GLY A 415 17.14 -12.19 -2.44
N VAL A 416 18.28 -11.54 -2.13
CA VAL A 416 18.65 -10.26 -2.77
C VAL A 416 19.61 -10.43 -3.94
N ASP A 417 20.15 -11.63 -4.15
CA ASP A 417 21.06 -11.93 -5.25
C ASP A 417 20.34 -12.02 -6.62
N ALA A 418 21.11 -11.99 -7.71
CA ALA A 418 20.60 -12.02 -9.06
C ALA A 418 19.85 -13.32 -9.41
N ALA A 419 20.23 -14.45 -8.82
CA ALA A 419 19.56 -15.74 -9.06
C ALA A 419 18.17 -15.74 -8.43
N ALA A 420 18.04 -15.25 -7.19
CA ALA A 420 16.77 -15.08 -6.51
C ALA A 420 15.85 -14.11 -7.27
N GLN A 421 16.37 -12.98 -7.77
CA GLN A 421 15.59 -12.03 -8.56
C GLN A 421 15.09 -12.66 -9.87
N ARG A 422 15.89 -13.46 -10.57
CA ARG A 422 15.45 -14.19 -11.76
C ARG A 422 14.38 -15.23 -11.45
N ALA A 423 14.53 -15.96 -10.34
CA ALA A 423 13.54 -16.94 -9.90
C ALA A 423 12.19 -16.27 -9.57
N VAL A 424 12.22 -15.12 -8.86
CA VAL A 424 11.00 -14.31 -8.60
C VAL A 424 10.39 -13.85 -9.90
N GLY A 425 11.17 -13.32 -10.83
CA GLY A 425 10.68 -12.90 -12.14
C GLY A 425 10.01 -14.03 -12.93
N ALA A 426 10.46 -15.28 -12.79
CA ALA A 426 9.87 -16.42 -13.48
C ALA A 426 8.46 -16.72 -12.98
N TRP A 427 8.28 -16.93 -11.68
CA TRP A 427 6.96 -17.26 -11.13
C TRP A 427 6.00 -16.06 -11.13
N THR A 428 6.49 -14.83 -11.00
CA THR A 428 5.64 -13.63 -11.13
C THR A 428 5.06 -13.52 -12.52
N ARG A 429 5.86 -13.70 -13.59
CA ARG A 429 5.33 -13.70 -14.98
C ARG A 429 4.29 -14.80 -15.20
N GLU A 430 4.47 -15.95 -14.57
CA GLU A 430 3.50 -17.03 -14.64
C GLU A 430 2.18 -16.67 -13.92
N LEU A 431 2.26 -16.02 -12.75
CA LEU A 431 1.09 -15.49 -12.06
C LEU A 431 0.39 -14.37 -12.83
N VAL A 432 1.15 -13.49 -13.47
CA VAL A 432 0.60 -12.46 -14.38
C VAL A 432 -0.18 -13.11 -15.52
N GLU A 433 0.36 -14.15 -16.13
CA GLU A 433 -0.32 -14.87 -17.21
C GLU A 433 -1.58 -15.61 -16.72
N ALA A 434 -1.51 -16.22 -15.54
CA ALA A 434 -2.69 -16.80 -14.89
C ALA A 434 -3.76 -15.74 -14.62
N THR A 435 -3.35 -14.56 -14.15
CA THR A 435 -4.25 -13.42 -13.88
C THR A 435 -4.97 -12.97 -15.15
N LEU A 436 -4.23 -12.86 -16.27
CA LEU A 436 -4.81 -12.48 -17.56
C LEU A 436 -5.82 -13.54 -18.08
N ARG A 437 -5.54 -14.85 -17.88
CA ARG A 437 -6.51 -15.92 -18.23
C ARG A 437 -7.78 -15.85 -17.40
N HIS A 438 -7.70 -15.31 -16.16
CA HIS A 438 -8.84 -15.07 -15.27
C HIS A 438 -9.45 -13.68 -15.44
N GLU A 439 -9.24 -13.02 -16.57
CA GLU A 439 -9.76 -11.68 -16.89
C GLU A 439 -9.35 -10.62 -15.86
N GLY A 440 -8.21 -10.83 -15.23
CA GLY A 440 -7.70 -10.00 -14.15
C GLY A 440 -6.59 -9.05 -14.59
N ARG A 441 -6.10 -8.27 -13.63
CA ARG A 441 -4.95 -7.37 -13.75
C ARG A 441 -4.03 -7.57 -12.54
N TRP A 442 -2.83 -7.01 -12.58
CA TRP A 442 -1.93 -6.99 -11.42
C TRP A 442 -1.57 -5.55 -11.06
N TYR A 443 -1.06 -5.35 -9.85
CA TYR A 443 -0.79 -4.01 -9.36
C TYR A 443 0.62 -3.55 -9.72
N LEU A 444 0.75 -2.39 -10.35
CA LEU A 444 1.99 -1.90 -10.96
C LEU A 444 3.04 -1.31 -10.02
N PRO A 445 2.80 -0.95 -8.74
CA PRO A 445 3.85 -0.40 -7.88
C PRO A 445 4.83 -1.44 -7.34
N TYR A 446 4.64 -2.72 -7.67
CA TYR A 446 5.55 -3.80 -7.25
C TYR A 446 6.70 -4.00 -8.24
N GLN A 447 7.41 -5.13 -8.17
CA GLN A 447 8.56 -5.39 -9.03
C GLN A 447 8.16 -5.53 -10.51
N LEU A 448 9.01 -5.05 -11.42
CA LEU A 448 8.73 -4.98 -12.87
C LEU A 448 9.06 -6.31 -13.55
N HIS A 449 8.32 -7.37 -13.26
CA HIS A 449 8.57 -8.69 -13.81
C HIS A 449 7.72 -9.04 -15.04
N ALA A 450 6.58 -8.38 -15.22
CA ALA A 450 5.75 -8.56 -16.42
C ALA A 450 6.51 -8.16 -17.68
N THR A 451 6.26 -8.88 -18.78
CA THR A 451 6.77 -8.46 -20.10
C THR A 451 5.97 -7.27 -20.62
N ARG A 452 6.51 -6.53 -21.61
CA ARG A 452 5.78 -5.45 -22.27
C ARG A 452 4.48 -5.98 -22.92
N GLU A 453 4.52 -7.14 -23.54
CA GLU A 453 3.34 -7.78 -24.11
C GLU A 453 2.28 -8.08 -23.05
N GLN A 454 2.66 -8.69 -21.94
CA GLN A 454 1.75 -8.91 -20.81
C GLN A 454 1.15 -7.59 -20.31
N PHE A 455 2.00 -6.56 -20.16
CA PHE A 455 1.54 -5.24 -19.73
C PHE A 455 0.50 -4.63 -20.68
N GLU A 456 0.75 -4.66 -21.99
CA GLU A 456 -0.18 -4.12 -22.99
C GLU A 456 -1.49 -4.90 -23.06
N ARG A 457 -1.46 -6.22 -22.83
CA ARG A 457 -2.68 -7.04 -22.69
C ARG A 457 -3.46 -6.72 -21.42
N GLY A 458 -2.79 -6.51 -20.31
CA GLY A 458 -3.41 -6.20 -19.01
C GLY A 458 -3.92 -4.75 -18.90
N TYR A 459 -3.25 -3.81 -19.56
CA TYR A 459 -3.53 -2.38 -19.52
C TYR A 459 -3.61 -1.77 -20.92
N PRO A 460 -4.59 -2.17 -21.75
CA PRO A 460 -4.71 -1.69 -23.14
C PRO A 460 -4.90 -0.16 -23.21
N GLU A 461 -5.39 0.47 -22.12
CA GLU A 461 -5.55 1.92 -22.01
C GLU A 461 -4.23 2.69 -22.06
N VAL A 462 -3.08 2.00 -21.95
CA VAL A 462 -1.74 2.61 -22.08
C VAL A 462 -1.56 3.31 -23.43
N ALA A 463 -2.23 2.85 -24.48
CA ALA A 463 -2.22 3.52 -25.79
C ALA A 463 -2.74 4.97 -25.67
N ARG A 464 -3.79 5.20 -24.90
CA ARG A 464 -4.32 6.55 -24.63
C ARG A 464 -3.36 7.38 -23.79
N LEU A 465 -2.70 6.76 -22.79
CA LEU A 465 -1.68 7.44 -22.00
C LEU A 465 -0.50 7.90 -22.86
N ARG A 466 -0.04 7.07 -23.81
CA ARG A 466 1.03 7.42 -24.76
C ARG A 466 0.66 8.66 -25.58
N VAL A 467 -0.56 8.71 -26.10
CA VAL A 467 -1.05 9.88 -26.86
C VAL A 467 -1.12 11.14 -26.01
N LEU A 468 -1.69 11.03 -24.81
CA LEU A 468 -1.77 12.17 -23.88
C LEU A 468 -0.38 12.66 -23.50
N LYS A 469 0.53 11.75 -23.13
CA LYS A 469 1.90 12.07 -22.75
C LYS A 469 2.64 12.79 -23.89
N ALA A 470 2.55 12.32 -25.12
CA ALA A 470 3.16 12.98 -26.28
C ALA A 470 2.68 14.43 -26.48
N ARG A 471 1.44 14.73 -26.09
CA ARG A 471 0.84 16.07 -26.17
C ARG A 471 1.31 16.99 -25.04
N VAL A 472 1.37 16.49 -23.78
CA VAL A 472 1.63 17.33 -22.60
C VAL A 472 3.07 17.29 -22.11
N ASP A 473 3.83 16.30 -22.56
CA ASP A 473 5.26 16.13 -22.29
C ASP A 473 6.02 15.67 -23.57
N PRO A 474 6.02 16.46 -24.65
CA PRO A 474 6.56 16.05 -25.93
C PRO A 474 8.08 15.77 -25.91
N ARG A 475 8.79 16.27 -24.88
CA ARG A 475 10.21 15.98 -24.68
C ARG A 475 10.47 14.73 -23.84
N GLY A 476 9.43 14.06 -23.32
CA GLY A 476 9.56 12.90 -22.47
C GLY A 476 10.30 13.17 -21.15
N ARG A 477 10.10 14.34 -20.56
CA ARG A 477 10.80 14.76 -19.34
C ARG A 477 10.40 13.93 -18.13
N PHE A 478 9.09 13.69 -17.93
CA PHE A 478 8.62 12.87 -16.84
C PHE A 478 8.78 11.38 -17.14
N GLY A 479 9.38 10.64 -16.22
CA GLY A 479 9.57 9.22 -16.35
C GLY A 479 10.19 8.60 -15.10
N ASN A 480 10.24 7.29 -15.09
CA ASN A 480 10.87 6.48 -14.06
C ASN A 480 11.23 5.10 -14.66
N ALA A 481 11.86 4.21 -13.90
CA ALA A 481 12.28 2.92 -14.42
C ALA A 481 11.10 2.06 -14.93
N MET A 482 9.91 2.16 -14.33
CA MET A 482 8.72 1.47 -14.81
C MET A 482 8.31 1.98 -16.21
N TRP A 483 8.22 3.28 -16.39
CA TRP A 483 7.84 3.87 -17.68
C TRP A 483 8.91 3.71 -18.76
N GLN A 484 10.19 3.57 -18.39
CA GLN A 484 11.23 3.15 -19.33
C GLN A 484 11.02 1.71 -19.85
N THR A 485 10.40 0.87 -19.02
CA THR A 485 10.12 -0.53 -19.40
C THR A 485 8.85 -0.65 -20.26
N TYR A 486 7.79 0.13 -19.96
CA TYR A 486 6.44 -0.13 -20.51
C TYR A 486 5.90 0.95 -21.46
N LEU A 487 6.37 2.19 -21.39
CA LEU A 487 6.01 3.26 -22.33
C LEU A 487 6.99 3.34 -23.49
#